data_4c1f1326dd1c34a4ef1061417664aa2f
#
_entry.id   4c1f1326dd1c34a4ef1061417664aa2f
#
_cell.length_a   1.000
_cell.length_b   1.000
_cell.length_c   1.000
_cell.angle_alpha   90.00
_cell.angle_beta   90.00
_cell.angle_gamma   90.00
#
_symmetry.space_group_name_H-M   'P 1'
#
loop_
_entity.id
_entity.type
_entity.pdbx_description
1 polymer ?
#
loop_
_entity_poly.entity_id
_entity_poly.type
_entity_poly.pdbx_seq_one_letter_code
_entity_poly.pdbx_strand_id
1 'polypeptide(L)'
;VELATVWFLLIAVLWTGYLVLEGFDFGVGMLLGIFGRRRRAAGSAGAGTGADGEAEKNRRVIINTIGPVWDGNEVWLLTAGGATFAAFPEWYATLFSGFYIPLLLILLALIVRVVAFEWRGKIESEQWRAWADRAIVFGSWTPAVLWGVAFANLVRGVELDANHQYVGGFWALLNPFALLGGAVTTLLFLTHGAVFLALKSDGEIRERAARLAERLAPVTLVVAGGWAVWAQLAHSVAWTWIAVVLAAGALVGVVRATRSRREGWAFVGTAVTMVAAVVLIFGSMYPDVMPALDPANSLTVTNASSTHYTLSIMTWVAVALTPIVLLYQGWTYWVFRKRISTAQIPDGIGLSLRKADEPVRAESE
;
A
#
# COMPACT_ATOMS: atom_id res chain seq x y z
N VAL A 1 -18.67 -5.05 -26.11
CA VAL A 1 -17.43 -5.13 -25.31
C VAL A 1 -17.24 -6.61 -24.98
N GLU A 2 -16.09 -7.17 -25.34
CA GLU A 2 -15.78 -8.57 -25.03
C GLU A 2 -15.64 -8.75 -23.52
N LEU A 3 -16.10 -9.89 -23.00
CA LEU A 3 -16.11 -10.16 -21.56
C LEU A 3 -14.69 -10.18 -20.97
N ALA A 4 -13.68 -10.56 -21.75
CA ALA A 4 -12.27 -10.46 -21.38
C ALA A 4 -11.83 -9.01 -21.10
N THR A 5 -12.24 -8.06 -21.94
CA THR A 5 -11.96 -6.62 -21.69
C THR A 5 -12.65 -6.14 -20.42
N VAL A 6 -13.87 -6.58 -20.14
CA VAL A 6 -14.55 -6.24 -18.88
C VAL A 6 -13.74 -6.72 -17.68
N TRP A 7 -13.24 -7.96 -17.72
CA TRP A 7 -12.43 -8.52 -16.64
C TRP A 7 -11.07 -7.81 -16.49
N PHE A 8 -10.44 -7.41 -17.60
CA PHE A 8 -9.23 -6.58 -17.55
C PHE A 8 -9.49 -5.25 -16.80
N LEU A 9 -10.60 -4.57 -17.09
CA LEU A 9 -11.00 -3.35 -16.40
C LEU A 9 -11.36 -3.60 -14.94
N LEU A 10 -12.05 -4.70 -14.61
CA LEU A 10 -12.35 -5.08 -13.24
C LEU A 10 -11.08 -5.35 -12.42
N ILE A 11 -10.08 -6.00 -13.01
CA ILE A 11 -8.77 -6.21 -12.38
C ILE A 11 -8.09 -4.86 -12.11
N ALA A 12 -8.15 -3.91 -13.06
CA ALA A 12 -7.64 -2.55 -12.83
C ALA A 12 -8.37 -1.85 -11.66
N VAL A 13 -9.68 -2.03 -11.52
CA VAL A 13 -10.46 -1.52 -10.37
C VAL A 13 -10.03 -2.19 -9.08
N LEU A 14 -9.80 -3.49 -9.06
CA LEU A 14 -9.31 -4.20 -7.87
C LEU A 14 -7.92 -3.72 -7.44
N TRP A 15 -7.00 -3.53 -8.38
CA TRP A 15 -5.71 -2.91 -8.10
C TRP A 15 -5.83 -1.46 -7.62
N THR A 16 -6.79 -0.71 -8.15
CA THR A 16 -7.09 0.65 -7.66
C THR A 16 -7.50 0.60 -6.19
N GLY A 17 -8.43 -0.29 -5.84
CA GLY A 17 -8.86 -0.50 -4.45
C GLY A 17 -7.68 -0.84 -3.55
N TYR A 18 -6.84 -1.80 -3.96
CA TYR A 18 -5.65 -2.18 -3.22
C TYR A 18 -4.69 -1.00 -3.00
N LEU A 19 -4.28 -0.31 -4.07
CA LEU A 19 -3.31 0.78 -3.97
C LEU A 19 -3.82 1.97 -3.17
N VAL A 20 -5.11 2.28 -3.24
CA VAL A 20 -5.72 3.37 -2.46
C VAL A 20 -5.87 2.98 -0.99
N LEU A 21 -6.35 1.78 -0.70
CA LEU A 21 -6.66 1.37 0.67
C LEU A 21 -5.40 0.88 1.40
N GLU A 22 -4.69 -0.06 0.83
CA GLU A 22 -3.45 -0.58 1.43
C GLU A 22 -2.30 0.44 1.34
N GLY A 23 -2.34 1.36 0.36
CA GLY A 23 -1.32 2.40 0.21
C GLY A 23 -1.18 3.31 1.44
N PHE A 24 -2.27 3.70 2.10
CA PHE A 24 -2.15 4.45 3.35
C PHE A 24 -1.71 3.56 4.52
N ASP A 25 -2.09 2.28 4.52
CA ASP A 25 -1.65 1.33 5.55
C ASP A 25 -0.13 1.11 5.48
N PHE A 26 0.43 0.93 4.28
CA PHE A 26 1.89 0.93 4.08
C PHE A 26 2.51 2.25 4.53
N GLY A 27 1.92 3.37 4.15
CA GLY A 27 2.37 4.69 4.55
C GLY A 27 2.43 4.86 6.06
N VAL A 28 1.39 4.47 6.79
CA VAL A 28 1.34 4.51 8.26
C VAL A 28 2.37 3.56 8.88
N GLY A 29 2.53 2.34 8.33
CA GLY A 29 3.54 1.38 8.78
C GLY A 29 4.97 1.91 8.59
N MET A 30 5.27 2.56 7.47
CA MET A 30 6.55 3.23 7.24
C MET A 30 6.79 4.38 8.23
N LEU A 31 5.74 5.17 8.53
CA LEU A 31 5.78 6.29 9.47
C LEU A 31 6.00 5.87 10.91
N LEU A 32 5.62 4.65 11.29
CA LEU A 32 5.92 4.09 12.61
C LEU A 32 7.43 4.14 12.89
N GLY A 33 8.28 3.85 11.90
CA GLY A 33 9.73 3.95 12.02
C GLY A 33 10.26 5.38 12.14
N ILE A 34 9.54 6.35 11.58
CA ILE A 34 9.91 7.77 11.59
C ILE A 34 9.44 8.44 12.87
N PHE A 35 8.20 8.20 13.30
CA PHE A 35 7.57 8.85 14.45
C PHE A 35 7.75 8.09 15.75
N GLY A 36 7.95 6.79 15.70
CA GLY A 36 8.19 5.95 16.88
C GLY A 36 9.58 6.11 17.51
N ARG A 37 10.51 6.82 16.83
CA ARG A 37 11.84 7.09 17.41
C ARG A 37 11.75 8.16 18.48
N ARG A 38 12.34 7.86 19.65
CA ARG A 38 12.53 8.80 20.74
C ARG A 38 13.21 10.08 20.21
N ARG A 39 12.61 11.24 20.39
CA ARG A 39 13.35 12.49 20.29
C ARG A 39 14.37 12.49 21.45
N ARG A 40 15.64 12.20 21.17
CA ARG A 40 16.71 12.57 22.10
C ARG A 40 16.70 14.09 22.18
N ALA A 41 16.04 14.60 23.24
CA ALA A 41 16.24 15.99 23.61
C ALA A 41 17.72 16.12 23.99
N ALA A 42 18.44 16.94 23.23
CA ALA A 42 19.81 17.28 23.55
C ALA A 42 19.78 17.88 24.95
N GLY A 43 20.30 17.18 25.97
CA GLY A 43 20.46 17.67 27.34
C GLY A 43 19.63 16.98 28.42
N SER A 44 18.75 16.02 28.16
CA SER A 44 18.00 15.36 29.24
C SER A 44 18.55 13.95 29.54
N ALA A 45 19.59 13.90 30.35
CA ALA A 45 20.12 12.66 30.93
C ALA A 45 19.25 12.13 32.11
N GLY A 46 17.97 12.49 32.17
CA GLY A 46 17.11 12.20 33.33
C GLY A 46 15.61 11.99 32.99
N ALA A 47 15.23 11.74 31.73
CA ALA A 47 13.83 11.49 31.41
C ALA A 47 13.48 10.05 31.78
N GLY A 48 12.97 9.86 33.01
CA GLY A 48 12.53 8.60 33.57
C GLY A 48 11.30 8.01 32.84
N THR A 49 10.81 6.91 33.38
CA THR A 49 9.72 6.00 32.94
C THR A 49 8.48 6.64 32.26
N GLY A 50 8.20 7.93 32.50
CA GLY A 50 7.09 8.66 31.87
C GLY A 50 7.25 8.95 30.36
N ALA A 51 8.47 9.29 29.92
CA ALA A 51 8.71 9.61 28.49
C ALA A 51 8.70 8.37 27.60
N ASP A 52 9.07 7.20 28.12
CA ASP A 52 9.00 5.93 27.40
C ASP A 52 7.55 5.45 27.28
N GLY A 53 6.73 5.68 28.30
CA GLY A 53 5.29 5.42 28.28
C GLY A 53 4.55 6.27 27.24
N GLU A 54 4.89 7.55 27.11
CA GLU A 54 4.28 8.43 26.10
C GLU A 54 4.68 8.05 24.67
N ALA A 55 5.94 7.71 24.45
CA ALA A 55 6.40 7.23 23.15
C ALA A 55 5.69 5.92 22.73
N GLU A 56 5.44 5.02 23.68
CA GLU A 56 4.70 3.79 23.43
C GLU A 56 3.22 4.09 23.14
N LYS A 57 2.56 4.98 23.88
CA LYS A 57 1.19 5.42 23.57
C LYS A 57 1.09 6.00 22.17
N ASN A 58 2.07 6.81 21.77
CA ASN A 58 2.12 7.37 20.42
C ASN A 58 2.23 6.29 19.34
N ARG A 59 3.09 5.25 19.51
CA ARG A 59 3.17 4.12 18.58
C ARG A 59 1.83 3.37 18.48
N ARG A 60 1.17 3.16 19.62
CA ARG A 60 -0.15 2.51 19.66
C ARG A 60 -1.22 3.33 18.95
N VAL A 61 -1.23 4.65 19.11
CA VAL A 61 -2.15 5.51 18.33
C VAL A 61 -1.90 5.33 16.85
N ILE A 62 -0.65 5.37 16.38
CA ILE A 62 -0.29 5.20 14.96
C ILE A 62 -0.84 3.86 14.45
N ILE A 63 -0.55 2.75 15.11
CA ILE A 63 -1.00 1.42 14.71
C ILE A 63 -2.54 1.33 14.75
N ASN A 64 -3.19 1.86 15.77
CA ASN A 64 -4.63 1.80 15.93
C ASN A 64 -5.40 2.65 14.90
N THR A 65 -4.75 3.59 14.18
CA THR A 65 -5.42 4.29 13.08
C THR A 65 -5.78 3.37 11.92
N ILE A 66 -4.99 2.33 11.69
CA ILE A 66 -5.20 1.32 10.64
C ILE A 66 -5.75 0.01 11.19
N GLY A 67 -5.61 -0.24 12.50
CA GLY A 67 -5.97 -1.49 13.17
C GLY A 67 -7.34 -2.08 12.78
N PRO A 68 -8.42 -1.28 12.67
CA PRO A 68 -9.73 -1.79 12.31
C PRO A 68 -9.94 -2.10 10.83
N VAL A 69 -9.02 -1.71 9.93
CA VAL A 69 -9.26 -1.71 8.47
C VAL A 69 -8.19 -2.43 7.66
N TRP A 70 -6.97 -2.59 8.18
CA TRP A 70 -5.83 -3.14 7.43
C TRP A 70 -6.11 -4.53 6.83
N ASP A 71 -6.76 -5.43 7.58
CA ASP A 71 -7.09 -6.78 7.12
C ASP A 71 -8.04 -6.74 5.92
N GLY A 72 -9.10 -5.93 6.00
CA GLY A 72 -10.03 -5.71 4.89
C GLY A 72 -9.40 -5.04 3.67
N ASN A 73 -8.36 -4.20 3.87
CA ASN A 73 -7.64 -3.56 2.78
C ASN A 73 -6.71 -4.55 2.05
N GLU A 74 -6.05 -5.44 2.80
CA GLU A 74 -5.14 -6.43 2.23
C GLU A 74 -5.87 -7.49 1.39
N VAL A 75 -7.14 -7.77 1.67
CA VAL A 75 -7.99 -8.68 0.88
C VAL A 75 -8.13 -8.23 -0.59
N TRP A 76 -8.02 -6.94 -0.89
CA TRP A 76 -8.04 -6.47 -2.27
C TRP A 76 -6.92 -7.04 -3.13
N LEU A 77 -5.73 -7.27 -2.55
CA LEU A 77 -4.63 -7.94 -3.23
C LEU A 77 -4.98 -9.40 -3.59
N LEU A 78 -5.53 -10.13 -2.61
CA LEU A 78 -5.93 -11.52 -2.83
C LEU A 78 -7.02 -11.60 -3.90
N THR A 79 -7.97 -10.68 -3.88
CA THR A 79 -9.04 -10.60 -4.88
C THR A 79 -8.50 -10.25 -6.26
N ALA A 80 -7.58 -9.28 -6.37
CA ALA A 80 -6.94 -8.91 -7.63
C ALA A 80 -6.12 -10.08 -8.20
N GLY A 81 -5.31 -10.75 -7.38
CA GLY A 81 -4.54 -11.92 -7.78
C GLY A 81 -5.41 -13.09 -8.18
N GLY A 82 -6.46 -13.40 -7.41
CA GLY A 82 -7.42 -14.45 -7.72
C GLY A 82 -8.23 -14.18 -8.99
N ALA A 83 -8.64 -12.92 -9.20
CA ALA A 83 -9.33 -12.52 -10.43
C ALA A 83 -8.39 -12.60 -11.65
N THR A 84 -7.13 -12.22 -11.52
CA THR A 84 -6.12 -12.37 -12.58
C THR A 84 -5.90 -13.85 -12.90
N PHE A 85 -5.75 -14.70 -11.89
CA PHE A 85 -5.59 -16.14 -12.06
C PHE A 85 -6.77 -16.78 -12.84
N ALA A 86 -7.99 -16.42 -12.44
CA ALA A 86 -9.18 -17.03 -13.00
C ALA A 86 -9.57 -16.47 -14.39
N ALA A 87 -9.40 -15.14 -14.60
CA ALA A 87 -9.75 -14.49 -15.85
C ALA A 87 -8.64 -14.58 -16.92
N PHE A 88 -7.37 -14.53 -16.50
CA PHE A 88 -6.20 -14.52 -17.39
C PHE A 88 -5.11 -15.47 -16.86
N PRO A 89 -5.32 -16.80 -16.94
CA PRO A 89 -4.39 -17.78 -16.36
C PRO A 89 -2.98 -17.70 -16.97
N GLU A 90 -2.84 -17.40 -18.24
CA GLU A 90 -1.53 -17.22 -18.90
C GLU A 90 -0.81 -15.98 -18.38
N TRP A 91 -1.52 -14.85 -18.20
CA TRP A 91 -0.93 -13.67 -17.57
C TRP A 91 -0.46 -13.97 -16.14
N TYR A 92 -1.31 -14.63 -15.34
CA TYR A 92 -0.95 -15.02 -13.98
C TYR A 92 0.30 -15.90 -13.96
N ALA A 93 0.35 -16.94 -14.80
CA ALA A 93 1.47 -17.88 -14.85
C ALA A 93 2.78 -17.19 -15.23
N THR A 94 2.77 -16.37 -16.28
CA THR A 94 3.96 -15.65 -16.77
C THR A 94 4.41 -14.59 -15.77
N LEU A 95 3.48 -13.83 -15.18
CA LEU A 95 3.79 -12.81 -14.19
C LEU A 95 4.42 -13.44 -12.94
N PHE A 96 3.81 -14.49 -12.37
CA PHE A 96 4.29 -15.11 -11.15
C PHE A 96 5.60 -15.88 -11.34
N SER A 97 5.86 -16.45 -12.51
CA SER A 97 7.14 -17.07 -12.82
C SER A 97 8.24 -16.02 -13.05
N GLY A 98 7.95 -14.99 -13.84
CA GLY A 98 8.93 -13.96 -14.20
C GLY A 98 9.27 -13.00 -13.05
N PHE A 99 8.27 -12.65 -12.24
CA PHE A 99 8.43 -11.78 -11.08
C PHE A 99 8.51 -12.59 -9.76
N TYR A 100 8.89 -13.86 -9.83
CA TYR A 100 8.90 -14.76 -8.67
C TYR A 100 9.62 -14.18 -7.46
N ILE A 101 10.85 -13.68 -7.63
CA ILE A 101 11.64 -13.14 -6.51
C ILE A 101 11.01 -11.87 -5.91
N PRO A 102 10.64 -10.83 -6.67
CA PRO A 102 9.95 -9.68 -6.13
C PRO A 102 8.64 -10.03 -5.43
N LEU A 103 7.81 -10.89 -6.03
CA LEU A 103 6.53 -11.29 -5.45
C LEU A 103 6.70 -12.13 -4.18
N LEU A 104 7.70 -13.02 -4.14
CA LEU A 104 8.06 -13.77 -2.92
C LEU A 104 8.50 -12.82 -1.81
N LEU A 105 9.32 -11.79 -2.11
CA LEU A 105 9.76 -10.81 -1.12
C LEU A 105 8.58 -9.97 -0.61
N ILE A 106 7.63 -9.57 -1.47
CA ILE A 106 6.40 -8.91 -1.05
C ILE A 106 5.61 -9.82 -0.12
N LEU A 107 5.37 -11.07 -0.50
CA LEU A 107 4.62 -12.04 0.31
C LEU A 107 5.25 -12.24 1.69
N LEU A 108 6.56 -12.47 1.76
CA LEU A 108 7.28 -12.63 3.02
C LEU A 108 7.19 -11.36 3.89
N ALA A 109 7.31 -10.18 3.27
CA ALA A 109 7.18 -8.90 3.95
C ALA A 109 5.77 -8.71 4.54
N LEU A 110 4.73 -9.05 3.78
CA LEU A 110 3.33 -9.00 4.24
C LEU A 110 3.08 -9.98 5.37
N ILE A 111 3.55 -11.23 5.28
CA ILE A 111 3.42 -12.23 6.36
C ILE A 111 4.05 -11.72 7.65
N VAL A 112 5.29 -11.22 7.57
CA VAL A 112 6.02 -10.69 8.73
C VAL A 112 5.29 -9.48 9.34
N ARG A 113 4.74 -8.60 8.49
CA ARG A 113 3.96 -7.41 8.89
C ARG A 113 2.69 -7.81 9.63
N VAL A 114 1.90 -8.73 9.07
CA VAL A 114 0.63 -9.20 9.65
C VAL A 114 0.86 -9.86 11.01
N VAL A 115 1.83 -10.78 11.11
CA VAL A 115 2.20 -11.40 12.37
C VAL A 115 2.60 -10.35 13.41
N ALA A 116 3.35 -9.33 12.99
CA ALA A 116 3.76 -8.26 13.90
C ALA A 116 2.58 -7.42 14.37
N PHE A 117 1.60 -7.07 13.53
CA PHE A 117 0.39 -6.36 13.95
C PHE A 117 -0.39 -7.14 15.00
N GLU A 118 -0.63 -8.43 14.77
CA GLU A 118 -1.42 -9.27 15.67
C GLU A 118 -0.73 -9.54 17.01
N TRP A 119 0.58 -9.74 16.99
CA TRP A 119 1.30 -10.21 18.18
C TRP A 119 2.02 -9.12 18.95
N ARG A 120 2.17 -7.90 18.37
CA ARG A 120 2.87 -6.78 19.04
C ARG A 120 2.37 -6.49 20.45
N GLY A 121 1.06 -6.49 20.62
CA GLY A 121 0.39 -6.18 21.90
C GLY A 121 0.16 -7.38 22.81
N LYS A 122 0.51 -8.61 22.41
CA LYS A 122 0.20 -9.83 23.18
C LYS A 122 1.21 -10.10 24.29
N ILE A 123 2.42 -9.58 24.18
CA ILE A 123 3.53 -9.86 25.11
C ILE A 123 3.98 -8.55 25.76
N GLU A 124 4.07 -8.54 27.08
CA GLU A 124 4.59 -7.43 27.87
C GLU A 124 6.13 -7.45 27.86
N SER A 125 6.73 -7.03 26.74
CA SER A 125 8.17 -6.93 26.56
C SER A 125 8.52 -5.80 25.62
N GLU A 126 9.39 -4.89 26.05
CA GLU A 126 9.87 -3.77 25.20
C GLU A 126 10.67 -4.30 24.01
N GLN A 127 11.49 -5.33 24.23
CA GLN A 127 12.29 -5.93 23.17
C GLN A 127 11.40 -6.58 22.11
N TRP A 128 10.33 -7.26 22.52
CA TRP A 128 9.35 -7.84 21.62
C TRP A 128 8.64 -6.74 20.78
N ARG A 129 8.16 -5.69 21.44
CA ARG A 129 7.51 -4.56 20.73
C ARG A 129 8.47 -3.88 19.75
N ALA A 130 9.75 -3.72 20.11
CA ALA A 130 10.74 -3.15 19.22
C ALA A 130 11.01 -4.02 17.98
N TRP A 131 10.99 -5.36 18.11
CA TRP A 131 11.07 -6.28 16.98
C TRP A 131 9.82 -6.20 16.12
N ALA A 132 8.62 -6.21 16.70
CA ALA A 132 7.37 -6.07 15.98
C ALA A 132 7.31 -4.73 15.21
N ASP A 133 7.73 -3.62 15.81
CA ASP A 133 7.81 -2.32 15.13
C ASP A 133 8.73 -2.37 13.91
N ARG A 134 9.91 -3.01 14.00
CA ARG A 134 10.82 -3.19 12.86
C ARG A 134 10.20 -4.08 11.78
N ALA A 135 9.50 -5.13 12.17
CA ALA A 135 8.80 -6.03 11.25
C ALA A 135 7.69 -5.30 10.49
N ILE A 136 6.88 -4.48 11.17
CA ILE A 136 5.86 -3.62 10.54
C ILE A 136 6.51 -2.64 9.56
N VAL A 137 7.59 -1.99 9.96
CA VAL A 137 8.32 -1.04 9.09
C VAL A 137 8.87 -1.75 7.85
N PHE A 138 9.58 -2.86 8.02
CA PHE A 138 10.12 -3.66 6.92
C PHE A 138 9.01 -4.14 5.99
N GLY A 139 7.94 -4.72 6.57
CA GLY A 139 6.79 -5.24 5.83
C GLY A 139 5.96 -4.16 5.12
N SER A 140 6.18 -2.88 5.43
CA SER A 140 5.54 -1.75 4.75
C SER A 140 6.43 -1.13 3.67
N TRP A 141 7.73 -0.99 3.91
CA TRP A 141 8.68 -0.45 2.91
C TRP A 141 8.87 -1.39 1.72
N THR A 142 8.99 -2.69 1.97
CA THR A 142 9.27 -3.67 0.92
C THR A 142 8.17 -3.71 -0.15
N PRO A 143 6.88 -3.88 0.17
CA PRO A 143 5.81 -3.82 -0.83
C PRO A 143 5.71 -2.45 -1.49
N ALA A 144 5.88 -1.35 -0.72
CA ALA A 144 5.79 0.01 -1.27
C ALA A 144 6.80 0.26 -2.40
N VAL A 145 8.03 -0.28 -2.30
CA VAL A 145 9.03 -0.18 -3.37
C VAL A 145 8.74 -1.18 -4.48
N LEU A 146 8.51 -2.45 -4.13
CA LEU A 146 8.47 -3.53 -5.12
C LEU A 146 7.21 -3.49 -6.00
N TRP A 147 6.06 -3.04 -5.50
CA TRP A 147 4.88 -2.84 -6.34
C TRP A 147 5.13 -1.79 -7.43
N GLY A 148 5.81 -0.69 -7.10
CA GLY A 148 6.15 0.32 -8.10
C GLY A 148 7.14 -0.20 -9.14
N VAL A 149 8.12 -0.98 -8.72
CA VAL A 149 9.05 -1.66 -9.66
C VAL A 149 8.28 -2.62 -10.56
N ALA A 150 7.35 -3.40 -10.01
CA ALA A 150 6.57 -4.37 -10.78
C ALA A 150 5.67 -3.68 -11.81
N PHE A 151 4.86 -2.71 -11.40
CA PHE A 151 3.98 -1.97 -12.32
C PHE A 151 4.73 -1.20 -13.39
N ALA A 152 5.87 -0.60 -13.05
CA ALA A 152 6.68 0.09 -14.05
C ALA A 152 7.24 -0.87 -15.10
N ASN A 153 7.66 -2.08 -14.71
CA ASN A 153 8.07 -3.11 -15.68
C ASN A 153 6.91 -3.56 -16.58
N LEU A 154 5.70 -3.67 -16.05
CA LEU A 154 4.51 -3.96 -16.87
C LEU A 154 4.25 -2.86 -17.90
N VAL A 155 4.39 -1.58 -17.52
CA VAL A 155 4.24 -0.45 -18.46
C VAL A 155 5.33 -0.45 -19.51
N ARG A 156 6.57 -0.71 -19.12
CA ARG A 156 7.74 -0.74 -20.04
C ARG A 156 7.70 -1.92 -21.01
N GLY A 157 7.09 -3.02 -20.61
CA GLY A 157 7.24 -4.33 -21.21
C GLY A 157 8.48 -5.08 -20.69
N VAL A 158 8.42 -6.39 -20.75
CA VAL A 158 9.44 -7.32 -20.25
C VAL A 158 9.92 -8.27 -21.34
N GLU A 159 11.05 -8.94 -21.14
CA GLU A 159 11.59 -9.90 -22.10
C GLU A 159 10.79 -11.21 -22.02
N LEU A 160 9.89 -11.44 -23.00
CA LEU A 160 9.18 -12.70 -23.19
C LEU A 160 9.68 -13.39 -24.45
N ASP A 161 9.81 -14.71 -24.40
CA ASP A 161 10.08 -15.54 -25.57
C ASP A 161 8.79 -15.86 -26.35
N ALA A 162 8.92 -16.59 -27.46
CA ALA A 162 7.80 -16.98 -28.32
C ALA A 162 6.78 -17.91 -27.62
N ASN A 163 7.11 -18.47 -26.46
CA ASN A 163 6.21 -19.27 -25.63
C ASN A 163 5.62 -18.43 -24.47
N HIS A 164 5.77 -17.11 -24.53
CA HIS A 164 5.36 -16.16 -23.49
C HIS A 164 6.04 -16.39 -22.12
N GLN A 165 7.22 -17.06 -22.11
CA GLN A 165 7.98 -17.26 -20.88
C GLN A 165 8.94 -16.07 -20.64
N TYR A 166 9.02 -15.63 -19.40
CA TYR A 166 9.95 -14.56 -19.02
C TYR A 166 11.40 -15.06 -19.07
N VAL A 167 12.27 -14.39 -19.81
CA VAL A 167 13.67 -14.76 -20.01
C VAL A 167 14.67 -13.69 -19.57
N GLY A 168 14.22 -12.51 -19.15
CA GLY A 168 15.08 -11.35 -18.80
C GLY A 168 15.87 -11.48 -17.50
N GLY A 169 15.48 -12.40 -16.62
CA GLY A 169 16.12 -12.59 -15.31
C GLY A 169 15.82 -11.47 -14.31
N PHE A 170 16.23 -11.68 -13.05
CA PHE A 170 15.90 -10.77 -11.94
C PHE A 170 16.45 -9.34 -12.14
N TRP A 171 17.68 -9.21 -12.61
CA TRP A 171 18.33 -7.90 -12.72
C TRP A 171 17.74 -7.00 -13.81
N ALA A 172 17.13 -7.57 -14.85
CA ALA A 172 16.43 -6.79 -15.88
C ALA A 172 15.20 -6.04 -15.32
N LEU A 173 14.61 -6.52 -14.23
CA LEU A 173 13.53 -5.85 -13.54
C LEU A 173 13.97 -4.61 -12.76
N LEU A 174 15.26 -4.47 -12.45
CA LEU A 174 15.81 -3.33 -11.70
C LEU A 174 16.37 -2.24 -12.64
N ASN A 175 15.73 -2.00 -13.76
CA ASN A 175 16.07 -0.92 -14.67
C ASN A 175 15.72 0.47 -14.12
N PRO A 176 16.32 1.57 -14.62
CA PRO A 176 16.10 2.92 -14.08
C PRO A 176 14.65 3.38 -14.09
N PHE A 177 13.86 3.00 -15.10
CA PHE A 177 12.45 3.35 -15.19
C PHE A 177 11.63 2.64 -14.10
N ALA A 178 11.92 1.37 -13.86
CA ALA A 178 11.26 0.58 -12.81
C ALA A 178 11.67 1.05 -11.40
N LEU A 179 12.95 1.35 -11.18
CA LEU A 179 13.41 1.89 -9.90
C LEU A 179 12.78 3.24 -9.57
N LEU A 180 12.61 4.11 -10.58
CA LEU A 180 11.90 5.36 -10.41
C LEU A 180 10.40 5.10 -10.09
N GLY A 181 9.77 4.10 -10.71
CA GLY A 181 8.42 3.64 -10.36
C GLY A 181 8.31 3.21 -8.90
N GLY A 182 9.31 2.48 -8.39
CA GLY A 182 9.41 2.11 -6.97
C GLY A 182 9.52 3.34 -6.04
N ALA A 183 10.29 4.36 -6.46
CA ALA A 183 10.36 5.62 -5.72
C ALA A 183 9.02 6.38 -5.72
N VAL A 184 8.29 6.37 -6.84
CA VAL A 184 6.97 6.98 -6.97
C VAL A 184 5.97 6.36 -6.02
N THR A 185 5.81 5.04 -6.02
CA THR A 185 4.87 4.35 -5.12
C THR A 185 5.22 4.56 -3.66
N THR A 186 6.51 4.50 -3.33
CA THR A 186 6.99 4.76 -1.96
C THR A 186 6.63 6.18 -1.50
N LEU A 187 6.87 7.20 -2.32
CA LEU A 187 6.54 8.59 -1.97
C LEU A 187 5.03 8.83 -1.94
N LEU A 188 4.27 8.22 -2.85
CA LEU A 188 2.81 8.28 -2.84
C LEU A 188 2.25 7.67 -1.56
N PHE A 189 2.68 6.47 -1.19
CA PHE A 189 2.21 5.80 0.02
C PHE A 189 2.64 6.53 1.29
N LEU A 190 3.87 7.04 1.36
CA LEU A 190 4.31 7.88 2.49
C LEU A 190 3.46 9.15 2.62
N THR A 191 3.19 9.83 1.50
CA THR A 191 2.36 11.05 1.49
C THR A 191 0.92 10.72 1.88
N HIS A 192 0.36 9.65 1.31
CA HIS A 192 -1.00 9.20 1.57
C HIS A 192 -1.18 8.76 3.02
N GLY A 193 -0.24 7.98 3.56
CA GLY A 193 -0.22 7.58 4.96
C GLY A 193 -0.02 8.75 5.93
N ALA A 194 0.82 9.73 5.59
CA ALA A 194 0.98 10.93 6.40
C ALA A 194 -0.30 11.77 6.44
N VAL A 195 -0.98 11.91 5.30
CA VAL A 195 -2.29 12.60 5.21
C VAL A 195 -3.35 11.82 5.99
N PHE A 196 -3.42 10.48 5.83
CA PHE A 196 -4.34 9.63 6.57
C PHE A 196 -4.11 9.71 8.08
N LEU A 197 -2.85 9.62 8.51
CA LEU A 197 -2.50 9.72 9.93
C LEU A 197 -2.88 11.09 10.50
N ALA A 198 -2.69 12.19 9.78
CA ALA A 198 -3.15 13.52 10.17
C ALA A 198 -4.68 13.60 10.25
N LEU A 199 -5.39 12.91 9.36
CA LEU A 199 -6.86 12.87 9.33
C LEU A 199 -7.43 12.04 10.50
N LYS A 200 -6.76 10.95 10.90
CA LYS A 200 -7.26 9.94 11.85
C LYS A 200 -6.72 10.09 13.27
N SER A 201 -5.71 10.91 13.50
CA SER A 201 -5.15 11.16 14.83
C SER A 201 -5.43 12.57 15.32
N ASP A 202 -5.09 12.81 16.60
CA ASP A 202 -5.17 14.13 17.22
C ASP A 202 -3.86 14.46 17.98
N GLY A 203 -3.72 15.71 18.44
CA GLY A 203 -2.57 16.18 19.21
C GLY A 203 -1.25 16.18 18.41
N GLU A 204 -0.14 15.80 19.07
CA GLU A 204 1.21 15.87 18.51
C GLU A 204 1.38 15.00 17.25
N ILE A 205 0.77 13.81 17.21
CA ILE A 205 0.88 12.90 16.06
C ILE A 205 0.28 13.56 14.82
N ARG A 206 -0.90 14.15 14.94
CA ARG A 206 -1.56 14.89 13.86
C ARG A 206 -0.65 16.00 13.33
N GLU A 207 -0.10 16.82 14.20
CA GLU A 207 0.76 17.93 13.82
C GLU A 207 2.04 17.47 13.12
N ARG A 208 2.66 16.39 13.59
CA ARG A 208 3.86 15.81 12.97
C ARG A 208 3.54 15.22 11.60
N ALA A 209 2.45 14.49 11.50
CA ALA A 209 1.99 13.87 10.25
C ALA A 209 1.63 14.94 9.21
N ALA A 210 0.90 15.98 9.59
CA ALA A 210 0.53 17.07 8.70
C ALA A 210 1.74 17.87 8.20
N ARG A 211 2.73 18.17 9.08
CA ARG A 211 3.99 18.80 8.64
C ARG A 211 4.80 17.93 7.70
N LEU A 212 4.80 16.61 7.91
CA LEU A 212 5.49 15.69 7.00
C LEU A 212 4.78 15.62 5.65
N ALA A 213 3.45 15.50 5.63
CA ALA A 213 2.65 15.52 4.40
C ALA A 213 2.89 16.80 3.57
N GLU A 214 2.96 17.97 4.23
CA GLU A 214 3.27 19.25 3.60
C GLU A 214 4.64 19.26 2.90
N ARG A 215 5.65 18.58 3.48
CA ARG A 215 7.00 18.47 2.91
C ARG A 215 7.08 17.42 1.81
N LEU A 216 6.38 16.29 1.98
CA LEU A 216 6.41 15.19 1.02
C LEU A 216 5.60 15.51 -0.25
N ALA A 217 4.45 16.19 -0.15
CA ALA A 217 3.57 16.45 -1.27
C ALA A 217 4.26 17.09 -2.49
N PRO A 218 5.09 18.15 -2.36
CA PRO A 218 5.79 18.71 -3.51
C PRO A 218 6.86 17.77 -4.08
N VAL A 219 7.54 16.98 -3.24
CA VAL A 219 8.51 15.98 -3.69
C VAL A 219 7.81 14.88 -4.49
N THR A 220 6.68 14.40 -3.97
CA THR A 220 5.84 13.41 -4.65
C THR A 220 5.34 13.94 -6.00
N LEU A 221 4.90 15.22 -6.06
CA LEU A 221 4.48 15.84 -7.32
C LEU A 221 5.60 15.83 -8.37
N VAL A 222 6.82 16.18 -7.99
CA VAL A 222 7.96 16.25 -8.92
C VAL A 222 8.36 14.85 -9.38
N VAL A 223 8.52 13.91 -8.46
CA VAL A 223 9.00 12.55 -8.77
C VAL A 223 7.94 11.75 -9.53
N ALA A 224 6.68 11.77 -9.07
CA ALA A 224 5.59 11.08 -9.75
C ALA A 224 5.25 11.73 -11.09
N GLY A 225 5.27 13.07 -11.17
CA GLY A 225 5.09 13.80 -12.43
C GLY A 225 6.19 13.48 -13.44
N GLY A 226 7.44 13.45 -13.02
CA GLY A 226 8.57 13.07 -13.87
C GLY A 226 8.45 11.65 -14.43
N TRP A 227 8.11 10.67 -13.58
CA TRP A 227 7.86 9.30 -14.01
C TRP A 227 6.64 9.19 -14.95
N ALA A 228 5.54 9.86 -14.62
CA ALA A 228 4.33 9.82 -15.43
C ALA A 228 4.56 10.41 -16.83
N VAL A 229 5.31 11.52 -16.93
CA VAL A 229 5.71 12.09 -18.23
C VAL A 229 6.62 11.14 -18.99
N TRP A 230 7.59 10.53 -18.33
CA TRP A 230 8.46 9.52 -18.98
C TRP A 230 7.64 8.33 -19.49
N ALA A 231 6.76 7.75 -18.65
CA ALA A 231 5.86 6.67 -19.04
C ALA A 231 5.01 7.06 -20.25
N GLN A 232 4.42 8.25 -20.22
CA GLN A 232 3.56 8.77 -21.29
C GLN A 232 4.29 8.94 -22.62
N LEU A 233 5.50 9.44 -22.59
CA LEU A 233 6.28 9.71 -23.82
C LEU A 233 6.91 8.46 -24.41
N ALA A 234 7.30 7.50 -23.57
CA ALA A 234 8.07 6.35 -24.02
C ALA A 234 7.25 5.04 -24.18
N HIS A 235 6.17 4.90 -23.42
CA HIS A 235 5.49 3.61 -23.26
C HIS A 235 3.96 3.69 -23.31
N SER A 236 3.37 4.85 -23.63
CA SER A 236 1.91 5.05 -23.51
C SER A 236 1.27 5.51 -24.81
N VAL A 237 -0.07 5.54 -24.81
CA VAL A 237 -0.89 5.98 -25.92
C VAL A 237 -1.45 7.39 -25.69
N ALA A 238 -1.89 8.09 -26.75
CA ALA A 238 -2.24 9.51 -26.66
C ALA A 238 -3.37 9.84 -25.67
N TRP A 239 -4.38 9.00 -25.53
CA TRP A 239 -5.52 9.27 -24.64
C TRP A 239 -5.14 9.23 -23.15
N THR A 240 -4.10 8.51 -22.77
CA THR A 240 -3.65 8.41 -21.35
C THR A 240 -3.05 9.71 -20.82
N TRP A 241 -2.80 10.72 -21.67
CA TRP A 241 -2.50 12.08 -21.22
C TRP A 241 -3.55 12.64 -20.25
N ILE A 242 -4.82 12.21 -20.39
CA ILE A 242 -5.89 12.59 -19.47
C ILE A 242 -5.54 12.14 -18.05
N ALA A 243 -5.01 10.91 -17.89
CA ALA A 243 -4.60 10.40 -16.59
C ALA A 243 -3.40 11.17 -16.02
N VAL A 244 -2.41 11.52 -16.85
CA VAL A 244 -1.25 12.31 -16.45
C VAL A 244 -1.68 13.70 -15.95
N VAL A 245 -2.55 14.38 -16.70
CA VAL A 245 -3.05 15.72 -16.33
C VAL A 245 -3.89 15.65 -15.06
N LEU A 246 -4.75 14.63 -14.93
CA LEU A 246 -5.55 14.42 -13.73
C LEU A 246 -4.68 14.16 -12.50
N ALA A 247 -3.67 13.29 -12.61
CA ALA A 247 -2.72 13.01 -11.53
C ALA A 247 -1.94 14.25 -11.10
N ALA A 248 -1.42 15.01 -12.07
CA ALA A 248 -0.70 16.25 -11.79
C ALA A 248 -1.60 17.30 -11.12
N GLY A 249 -2.82 17.49 -11.63
CA GLY A 249 -3.81 18.40 -11.03
C GLY A 249 -4.20 18.00 -9.61
N ALA A 250 -4.42 16.69 -9.38
CA ALA A 250 -4.71 16.15 -8.06
C ALA A 250 -3.54 16.38 -7.08
N LEU A 251 -2.30 16.11 -7.49
CA LEU A 251 -1.10 16.35 -6.65
C LEU A 251 -0.87 17.84 -6.36
N VAL A 252 -1.13 18.73 -7.31
CA VAL A 252 -1.14 20.19 -7.04
C VAL A 252 -2.21 20.52 -6.00
N GLY A 253 -3.39 19.90 -6.12
CA GLY A 253 -4.44 19.98 -5.10
C GLY A 253 -3.99 19.50 -3.73
N VAL A 254 -3.26 18.37 -3.65
CA VAL A 254 -2.67 17.83 -2.42
C VAL A 254 -1.69 18.84 -1.80
N VAL A 255 -0.78 19.42 -2.60
CA VAL A 255 0.18 20.43 -2.11
C VAL A 255 -0.55 21.64 -1.50
N ARG A 256 -1.63 22.10 -2.13
CA ARG A 256 -2.44 23.22 -1.60
C ARG A 256 -3.20 22.81 -0.34
N ALA A 257 -3.83 21.63 -0.35
CA ALA A 257 -4.64 21.14 0.76
C ALA A 257 -3.79 20.88 2.03
N THR A 258 -2.59 20.30 1.88
CA THR A 258 -1.66 20.06 3.00
C THR A 258 -1.18 21.38 3.62
N ARG A 259 -0.83 22.40 2.82
CA ARG A 259 -0.48 23.74 3.29
C ARG A 259 -1.64 24.45 4.01
N SER A 260 -2.86 24.21 3.55
CA SER A 260 -4.08 24.80 4.14
C SER A 260 -4.66 23.96 5.28
N ARG A 261 -3.98 22.90 5.72
CA ARG A 261 -4.43 21.98 6.79
C ARG A 261 -5.83 21.38 6.53
N ARG A 262 -6.13 21.11 5.24
CA ARG A 262 -7.38 20.46 4.80
C ARG A 262 -7.12 18.97 4.52
N GLU A 263 -6.90 18.20 5.59
CA GLU A 263 -6.47 16.79 5.52
C GLU A 263 -7.41 15.92 4.68
N GLY A 264 -8.74 16.15 4.78
CA GLY A 264 -9.73 15.38 4.00
C GLY A 264 -9.58 15.59 2.49
N TRP A 265 -9.38 16.83 2.04
CA TRP A 265 -9.14 17.13 0.62
C TRP A 265 -7.77 16.62 0.14
N ALA A 266 -6.77 16.65 1.00
CA ALA A 266 -5.47 16.07 0.71
C ALA A 266 -5.58 14.55 0.52
N PHE A 267 -6.39 13.85 1.36
CA PHE A 267 -6.64 12.42 1.23
C PHE A 267 -7.36 12.08 -0.09
N VAL A 268 -8.41 12.81 -0.42
CA VAL A 268 -9.10 12.65 -1.72
C VAL A 268 -8.15 12.89 -2.89
N GLY A 269 -7.30 13.94 -2.81
CA GLY A 269 -6.34 14.24 -3.87
C GLY A 269 -5.30 13.14 -4.08
N THR A 270 -4.76 12.54 -3.00
CA THR A 270 -3.84 11.41 -3.12
C THR A 270 -4.53 10.15 -3.65
N ALA A 271 -5.78 9.88 -3.24
CA ALA A 271 -6.58 8.77 -3.79
C ALA A 271 -6.85 8.95 -5.29
N VAL A 272 -7.25 10.15 -5.73
CA VAL A 272 -7.45 10.48 -7.15
C VAL A 272 -6.14 10.32 -7.94
N THR A 273 -5.00 10.67 -7.35
CA THR A 273 -3.69 10.45 -7.98
C THR A 273 -3.42 8.97 -8.22
N MET A 274 -3.74 8.11 -7.25
CA MET A 274 -3.57 6.65 -7.39
C MET A 274 -4.52 6.06 -8.45
N VAL A 275 -5.78 6.50 -8.46
CA VAL A 275 -6.74 6.13 -9.52
C VAL A 275 -6.18 6.51 -10.89
N ALA A 276 -5.70 7.75 -11.05
CA ALA A 276 -5.13 8.21 -12.31
C ALA A 276 -3.86 7.43 -12.69
N ALA A 277 -3.01 7.06 -11.72
CA ALA A 277 -1.84 6.22 -11.96
C ALA A 277 -2.23 4.82 -12.48
N VAL A 278 -3.27 4.20 -11.90
CA VAL A 278 -3.78 2.91 -12.40
C VAL A 278 -4.36 3.06 -13.81
N VAL A 279 -5.10 4.13 -14.08
CA VAL A 279 -5.62 4.42 -15.43
C VAL A 279 -4.47 4.61 -16.42
N LEU A 280 -3.38 5.28 -16.03
CA LEU A 280 -2.19 5.40 -16.88
C LEU A 280 -1.56 4.03 -17.12
N ILE A 281 -1.33 3.22 -16.09
CA ILE A 281 -0.68 1.91 -16.17
C ILE A 281 -1.50 0.97 -17.08
N PHE A 282 -2.74 0.70 -16.73
CA PHE A 282 -3.59 -0.25 -17.46
C PHE A 282 -3.99 0.30 -18.85
N GLY A 283 -4.17 1.60 -18.95
CA GLY A 283 -4.46 2.25 -20.24
C GLY A 283 -3.28 2.22 -21.19
N SER A 284 -2.04 2.26 -20.69
CA SER A 284 -0.83 2.12 -21.51
C SER A 284 -0.62 0.69 -21.99
N MET A 285 -1.00 -0.29 -21.17
CA MET A 285 -0.84 -1.71 -21.49
C MET A 285 -1.88 -2.20 -22.52
N TYR A 286 -3.14 -1.73 -22.44
CA TYR A 286 -4.22 -2.24 -23.28
C TYR A 286 -3.92 -2.12 -24.78
N PRO A 287 -4.13 -3.19 -25.61
CA PRO A 287 -4.85 -4.44 -25.31
C PRO A 287 -3.99 -5.54 -24.67
N ASP A 288 -2.73 -5.29 -24.37
CA ASP A 288 -1.86 -6.27 -23.71
C ASP A 288 -2.17 -6.34 -22.21
N VAL A 289 -2.16 -7.55 -21.65
CA VAL A 289 -2.21 -7.79 -20.22
C VAL A 289 -0.79 -7.91 -19.64
N MET A 290 0.17 -8.36 -20.46
CA MET A 290 1.58 -8.39 -20.15
C MET A 290 2.40 -8.03 -21.40
N PRO A 291 2.70 -6.75 -21.59
CA PRO A 291 3.48 -6.26 -22.70
C PRO A 291 4.90 -6.88 -22.71
N ALA A 292 5.34 -7.31 -23.89
CA ALA A 292 6.71 -7.76 -24.13
C ALA A 292 7.54 -6.67 -24.82
N LEU A 293 8.86 -6.73 -24.67
CA LEU A 293 9.79 -5.84 -25.40
C LEU A 293 9.74 -6.12 -26.91
N ASP A 294 9.52 -7.38 -27.31
CA ASP A 294 9.09 -7.73 -28.65
C ASP A 294 7.55 -7.86 -28.67
N PRO A 295 6.81 -6.94 -29.30
CA PRO A 295 5.35 -6.94 -29.29
C PRO A 295 4.72 -8.25 -29.79
N ALA A 296 5.40 -9.03 -30.63
CA ALA A 296 4.92 -10.31 -31.12
C ALA A 296 4.74 -11.36 -30.01
N ASN A 297 5.45 -11.20 -28.90
CA ASN A 297 5.44 -12.10 -27.76
C ASN A 297 4.56 -11.60 -26.61
N SER A 298 3.82 -10.50 -26.78
CA SER A 298 2.93 -9.95 -25.75
C SER A 298 1.75 -10.88 -25.45
N LEU A 299 1.39 -10.96 -24.15
CA LEU A 299 0.12 -11.52 -23.74
C LEU A 299 -0.97 -10.44 -23.82
N THR A 300 -2.04 -10.74 -24.52
CA THR A 300 -3.15 -9.83 -24.79
C THR A 300 -4.42 -10.28 -24.05
N VAL A 301 -5.42 -9.40 -23.98
CA VAL A 301 -6.73 -9.73 -23.42
C VAL A 301 -7.42 -10.90 -24.14
N THR A 302 -7.00 -11.24 -25.38
CA THR A 302 -7.60 -12.31 -26.16
C THR A 302 -6.84 -13.62 -26.00
N ASN A 303 -5.49 -13.63 -26.10
CA ASN A 303 -4.71 -14.87 -26.06
C ASN A 303 -4.46 -15.38 -24.63
N ALA A 304 -4.53 -14.51 -23.61
CA ALA A 304 -4.31 -14.87 -22.21
C ALA A 304 -5.61 -15.15 -21.43
N SER A 305 -6.79 -14.91 -22.02
CA SER A 305 -8.07 -15.04 -21.32
C SER A 305 -8.52 -16.48 -21.15
N SER A 306 -9.23 -16.70 -20.05
CA SER A 306 -9.98 -17.94 -19.80
C SER A 306 -11.17 -18.08 -20.76
N THR A 307 -11.83 -19.23 -20.72
CA THR A 307 -13.00 -19.49 -21.60
C THR A 307 -14.15 -18.53 -21.29
N HIS A 308 -14.99 -18.26 -22.28
CA HIS A 308 -16.20 -17.44 -22.11
C HIS A 308 -17.12 -17.98 -21.00
N TYR A 309 -17.19 -19.28 -20.84
CA TYR A 309 -17.97 -19.92 -19.78
C TYR A 309 -17.44 -19.57 -18.40
N THR A 310 -16.15 -19.68 -18.19
CA THR A 310 -15.49 -19.30 -16.92
C THR A 310 -15.72 -17.82 -16.60
N LEU A 311 -15.46 -16.93 -17.57
CA LEU A 311 -15.66 -15.49 -17.37
C LEU A 311 -17.12 -15.14 -17.05
N SER A 312 -18.09 -15.85 -17.67
CA SER A 312 -19.51 -15.64 -17.40
C SER A 312 -19.89 -16.02 -15.97
N ILE A 313 -19.44 -17.20 -15.48
CA ILE A 313 -19.68 -17.62 -14.09
C ILE A 313 -19.08 -16.62 -13.12
N MET A 314 -17.82 -16.24 -13.33
CA MET A 314 -17.12 -15.23 -12.51
C MET A 314 -17.89 -13.91 -12.46
N THR A 315 -18.46 -13.48 -13.59
CA THR A 315 -19.24 -12.23 -13.67
C THR A 315 -20.48 -12.30 -12.79
N TRP A 316 -21.25 -13.38 -12.83
CA TRP A 316 -22.42 -13.52 -11.98
C TRP A 316 -22.06 -13.54 -10.49
N VAL A 317 -20.98 -14.23 -10.13
CA VAL A 317 -20.48 -14.23 -8.74
C VAL A 317 -20.04 -12.84 -8.33
N ALA A 318 -19.29 -12.13 -9.18
CA ALA A 318 -18.84 -10.76 -8.90
C ALA A 318 -20.01 -9.78 -8.75
N VAL A 319 -21.01 -9.84 -9.62
CA VAL A 319 -22.21 -8.99 -9.54
C VAL A 319 -22.99 -9.22 -8.24
N ALA A 320 -23.06 -10.47 -7.77
CA ALA A 320 -23.77 -10.82 -6.54
C ALA A 320 -22.99 -10.39 -5.28
N LEU A 321 -21.66 -10.67 -5.23
CA LEU A 321 -20.87 -10.51 -4.00
C LEU A 321 -20.25 -9.13 -3.84
N THR A 322 -19.82 -8.47 -4.93
CA THR A 322 -19.13 -7.18 -4.86
C THR A 322 -19.93 -6.09 -4.13
N PRO A 323 -21.25 -5.90 -4.39
CA PRO A 323 -22.03 -4.91 -3.64
C PRO A 323 -22.05 -5.18 -2.13
N ILE A 324 -22.16 -6.44 -1.72
CA ILE A 324 -22.18 -6.84 -0.30
C ILE A 324 -20.85 -6.50 0.36
N VAL A 325 -19.73 -6.82 -0.30
CA VAL A 325 -18.38 -6.51 0.21
C VAL A 325 -18.16 -5.01 0.32
N LEU A 326 -18.54 -4.25 -0.70
CA LEU A 326 -18.38 -2.78 -0.69
C LEU A 326 -19.25 -2.12 0.40
N LEU A 327 -20.47 -2.59 0.62
CA LEU A 327 -21.33 -2.10 1.69
C LEU A 327 -20.72 -2.40 3.06
N TYR A 328 -20.26 -3.63 3.29
CA TYR A 328 -19.61 -4.02 4.52
C TYR A 328 -18.34 -3.19 4.79
N GLN A 329 -17.48 -3.05 3.81
CA GLN A 329 -16.25 -2.27 3.94
C GLN A 329 -16.55 -0.79 4.18
N GLY A 330 -17.49 -0.21 3.44
CA GLY A 330 -17.95 1.16 3.65
C GLY A 330 -18.51 1.37 5.05
N TRP A 331 -19.27 0.40 5.58
CA TRP A 331 -19.80 0.41 6.95
C TRP A 331 -18.65 0.37 7.98
N THR A 332 -17.64 -0.46 7.78
CA THR A 332 -16.45 -0.53 8.65
C THR A 332 -15.75 0.84 8.72
N TYR A 333 -15.48 1.47 7.59
CA TYR A 333 -14.90 2.81 7.55
C TYR A 333 -15.79 3.86 8.25
N TRP A 334 -17.10 3.76 8.10
CA TRP A 334 -18.04 4.66 8.76
C TRP A 334 -18.04 4.49 10.28
N VAL A 335 -18.02 3.26 10.78
CA VAL A 335 -17.97 2.95 12.23
C VAL A 335 -16.70 3.51 12.85
N PHE A 336 -15.54 3.26 12.22
CA PHE A 336 -14.24 3.68 12.74
C PHE A 336 -13.76 5.05 12.25
N ARG A 337 -14.67 5.94 11.79
CA ARG A 337 -14.28 7.25 11.24
C ARG A 337 -13.72 8.26 12.24
N LYS A 338 -13.94 8.05 13.55
CA LYS A 338 -13.51 8.99 14.59
C LYS A 338 -11.98 9.05 14.70
N ARG A 339 -11.47 10.21 15.13
CA ARG A 339 -10.04 10.41 15.44
C ARG A 339 -9.64 9.65 16.71
N ILE A 340 -8.40 9.23 16.77
CA ILE A 340 -7.81 8.53 17.91
C ILE A 340 -6.76 9.43 18.55
N SER A 341 -6.74 9.49 19.89
CA SER A 341 -5.76 10.22 20.67
C SER A 341 -5.10 9.34 21.73
N THR A 342 -4.00 9.80 22.31
CA THR A 342 -3.31 9.09 23.40
C THR A 342 -4.17 8.93 24.66
N ALA A 343 -5.17 9.79 24.86
CA ALA A 343 -6.11 9.69 25.99
C ALA A 343 -7.01 8.45 25.94
N GLN A 344 -7.18 7.85 24.75
CA GLN A 344 -7.98 6.65 24.56
C GLN A 344 -7.15 5.36 24.66
N ILE A 345 -5.83 5.48 24.84
CA ILE A 345 -4.93 4.34 24.93
C ILE A 345 -4.77 3.94 26.40
N PRO A 346 -5.25 2.75 26.81
CA PRO A 346 -5.09 2.28 28.19
C PRO A 346 -3.62 2.04 28.54
N ASP A 347 -3.28 2.16 29.83
CA ASP A 347 -1.99 1.74 30.35
C ASP A 347 -1.90 0.21 30.40
N GLY A 348 -0.70 -0.32 30.21
CA GLY A 348 -0.43 -1.77 30.26
C GLY A 348 -0.98 -2.54 29.05
N ILE A 349 -0.21 -3.48 28.54
CA ILE A 349 -0.65 -4.42 27.50
C ILE A 349 0.18 -5.70 27.58
N GLY A 350 -0.52 -6.79 27.33
CA GLY A 350 0.06 -8.09 27.07
C GLY A 350 0.19 -8.97 28.30
N LEU A 351 0.52 -10.23 28.05
CA LEU A 351 0.80 -11.22 29.08
C LEU A 351 2.21 -11.00 29.60
N SER A 352 2.34 -10.91 30.94
CA SER A 352 3.65 -10.94 31.59
C SER A 352 4.28 -12.32 31.41
N LEU A 353 5.49 -12.36 30.82
CA LEU A 353 6.29 -13.59 30.75
C LEU A 353 7.06 -13.87 32.04
N ARG A 354 6.81 -13.12 33.13
CA ARG A 354 7.36 -13.48 34.44
C ARG A 354 6.86 -14.86 34.80
N LYS A 355 7.81 -15.76 35.12
CA LYS A 355 7.51 -17.12 35.60
C LYS A 355 6.55 -17.01 36.78
N ALA A 356 5.59 -17.93 36.83
CA ALA A 356 4.63 -18.08 37.92
C ALA A 356 5.28 -18.49 39.28
N ASP A 357 6.59 -18.45 39.41
CA ASP A 357 7.38 -18.91 40.54
C ASP A 357 7.76 -17.81 41.55
N GLU A 358 7.40 -16.56 41.35
CA GLU A 358 7.52 -15.55 42.41
C GLU A 358 6.23 -15.60 43.28
N PRO A 359 6.33 -16.02 44.56
CA PRO A 359 5.17 -15.97 45.44
C PRO A 359 4.69 -14.53 45.56
N VAL A 360 3.38 -14.33 45.39
CA VAL A 360 2.69 -13.08 45.72
C VAL A 360 3.10 -12.73 47.15
N ARG A 361 3.95 -11.70 47.32
CA ARG A 361 4.16 -11.11 48.66
C ARG A 361 2.78 -10.56 49.06
N ALA A 362 2.18 -11.26 50.02
CA ALA A 362 1.03 -10.74 50.73
C ALA A 362 1.48 -9.41 51.37
N GLU A 363 0.88 -8.32 50.95
CA GLU A 363 0.97 -7.05 51.65
C GLU A 363 0.39 -7.34 53.04
N SER A 364 1.27 -7.45 54.03
CA SER A 364 0.87 -7.50 55.43
C SER A 364 0.30 -6.16 55.81
N GLU A 365 -0.91 -6.18 56.33
CA GLU A 365 -1.66 -5.10 57.00
C GLU A 365 -0.82 -4.25 57.92
#